data_8986f958a58a5b22cfcdca0c6ac89d15
#
_entry.id   8986f958a58a5b22cfcdca0c6ac89d15
#
_cell.length_a   1.000
_cell.length_b   1.000
_cell.length_c   1.000
_cell.angle_alpha   90.00
_cell.angle_beta   90.00
_cell.angle_gamma   90.00
#
_symmetry.space_group_name_H-M   'P 1'
#
loop_
_entity.id
_entity.type
_entity.pdbx_description
1 polymer ?
#
loop_
_entity_poly.entity_id
_entity_poly.type
_entity_poly.pdbx_seq_one_letter_code
_entity_poly.pdbx_strand_id
1 'polypeptide(L)' 'MSKRELIDYICKINRSAKPEFLASFSEEELNDYLEHLMALDLEELVVCS' A
#
# COMPACT_ATOMS: atom_id res chain seq x y z
N MET A 1 1.97 -9.05 -9.97
CA MET A 1 0.81 -9.15 -9.07
C MET A 1 -0.44 -8.64 -9.73
N SER A 2 -1.56 -9.30 -9.49
CA SER A 2 -2.82 -8.82 -10.01
C SER A 2 -3.32 -7.65 -9.14
N LYS A 3 -4.26 -6.90 -9.69
CA LYS A 3 -4.82 -5.77 -8.95
C LYS A 3 -5.43 -6.20 -7.62
N ARG A 4 -6.10 -7.34 -7.61
CA ARG A 4 -6.73 -7.85 -6.41
C ARG A 4 -5.70 -8.21 -5.34
N GLU A 5 -4.60 -8.76 -5.76
CA GLU A 5 -3.52 -9.10 -4.84
C GLU A 5 -2.88 -7.86 -4.24
N LEU A 6 -2.73 -6.82 -5.06
CA LEU A 6 -2.19 -5.56 -4.59
C LEU A 6 -3.10 -4.94 -3.54
N ILE A 7 -4.40 -4.95 -3.80
CA ILE A 7 -5.39 -4.41 -2.87
C ILE A 7 -5.33 -5.17 -1.54
N ASP A 8 -5.30 -6.47 -1.61
CA ASP A 8 -5.25 -7.31 -0.43
C ASP A 8 -3.98 -7.05 0.38
N TYR A 9 -2.88 -6.93 -0.30
CA TYR A 9 -1.59 -6.67 0.33
C TYR A 9 -1.59 -5.31 1.03
N ILE A 10 -2.08 -4.30 0.35
CA ILE A 10 -2.16 -2.95 0.90
C ILE A 10 -3.03 -2.93 2.15
N CYS A 11 -4.15 -3.63 2.11
CA CYS A 11 -5.06 -3.70 3.25
C CYS A 11 -4.42 -4.39 4.45
N LYS A 12 -3.51 -5.29 4.22
CA LYS A 12 -2.79 -5.96 5.30
C LYS A 12 -1.80 -5.03 5.99
N ILE A 13 -1.15 -4.20 5.19
CA ILE A 13 -0.17 -3.25 5.72
C ILE A 13 -0.87 -2.08 6.36
N ASN A 14 -1.87 -1.56 5.69
CA ASN A 14 -2.61 -0.39 6.17
C ASN A 14 -4.08 -0.74 6.36
N ARG A 15 -4.46 -0.98 7.58
CA ARG A 15 -5.83 -1.37 7.91
C ARG A 15 -6.85 -0.26 7.66
N SER A 16 -6.39 0.96 7.62
CA SER A 16 -7.26 2.10 7.35
C SER A 16 -7.68 2.17 5.89
N ALA A 17 -6.91 1.55 5.02
CA ALA A 17 -7.21 1.54 3.60
C ALA A 17 -8.37 0.59 3.33
N LYS A 18 -9.39 1.11 2.65
CA LYS A 18 -10.55 0.32 2.31
C LYS A 18 -10.41 -0.26 0.91
N PRO A 19 -10.75 -1.55 0.72
CA PRO A 19 -10.65 -2.17 -0.59
C PRO A 19 -11.51 -1.47 -1.64
N GLU A 20 -12.65 -0.93 -1.23
CA GLU A 20 -13.53 -0.18 -2.13
C GLU A 20 -12.83 1.03 -2.72
N PHE A 21 -12.10 1.71 -1.88
CA PHE A 21 -11.34 2.90 -2.29
C PHE A 21 -10.20 2.51 -3.22
N LEU A 22 -9.48 1.46 -2.85
CA LEU A 22 -8.35 1.00 -3.64
C LEU A 22 -8.77 0.41 -4.98
N ALA A 23 -9.97 -0.13 -5.05
CA ALA A 23 -10.48 -0.71 -6.28
C ALA A 23 -10.65 0.31 -7.40
N SER A 24 -10.81 1.58 -7.06
CA SER A 24 -10.93 2.64 -8.05
C SER A 24 -9.59 3.03 -8.65
N PHE A 25 -8.51 2.57 -8.09
CA PHE A 25 -7.17 2.84 -8.57
C PHE A 25 -6.78 1.84 -9.65
N SER A 26 -5.87 2.25 -10.53
CA SER A 26 -5.33 1.31 -11.51
C SER A 26 -4.26 0.46 -10.85
N GLU A 27 -3.89 -0.63 -11.52
CA GLU A 27 -2.86 -1.53 -11.00
C GLU A 27 -1.55 -0.79 -10.78
N GLU A 28 -1.22 0.09 -11.70
CA GLU A 28 -0.01 0.89 -11.61
C GLU A 28 -0.03 1.82 -10.41
N GLU A 29 -1.15 2.45 -10.18
CA GLU A 29 -1.31 3.35 -9.05
C GLU A 29 -1.24 2.61 -7.72
N LEU A 30 -1.81 1.43 -7.68
CA LEU A 30 -1.76 0.61 -6.47
C LEU A 30 -0.34 0.17 -6.16
N ASN A 31 0.39 -0.19 -7.20
CA ASN A 31 1.77 -0.61 -7.04
C ASN A 31 2.63 0.55 -6.50
N ASP A 32 2.40 1.73 -7.03
CA ASP A 32 3.11 2.93 -6.60
C ASP A 32 2.79 3.25 -5.15
N TYR A 33 1.54 3.14 -4.79
CA TYR A 33 1.08 3.38 -3.43
C TYR A 33 1.72 2.38 -2.46
N LEU A 34 1.77 1.13 -2.87
CA LEU A 34 2.39 0.09 -2.05
C LEU A 34 3.87 0.37 -1.81
N GLU A 35 4.58 0.76 -2.83
CA GLU A 35 5.99 1.09 -2.69
C GLU A 35 6.18 2.26 -1.75
N HIS A 36 5.28 3.22 -1.81
CA HIS A 36 5.32 4.40 -0.96
C HIS A 36 5.11 4.02 0.51
N LEU A 37 4.18 3.11 0.75
CA LEU A 37 3.92 2.64 2.10
C LEU A 37 5.12 1.92 2.69
N MET A 38 5.77 1.13 1.87
CA MET A 38 6.95 0.41 2.31
C MET A 38 8.11 1.35 2.62
N ALA A 39 8.26 2.37 1.80
CA ALA A 39 9.30 3.37 1.99
C ALA A 39 9.07 4.16 3.29
N LEU A 40 7.82 4.50 3.55
CA LEU A 40 7.48 5.23 4.76
C LEU A 40 7.77 4.41 6.01
N ASP A 41 7.49 3.12 5.93
CA ASP A 41 7.74 2.21 7.04
C ASP A 41 9.23 2.15 7.37
N LEU A 42 10.05 2.09 6.34
CA LEU A 42 11.50 2.07 6.50
C LEU A 42 12.01 3.39 7.06
N GLU A 43 11.48 4.48 6.57
CA GLU A 43 11.86 5.82 7.05
C GLU A 43 11.50 6.00 8.51
N GLU A 44 10.36 5.46 8.90
CA GLU A 44 9.90 5.55 10.27
C GLU A 44 10.87 4.85 11.21
N LEU A 45 11.37 3.72 10.79
CA LEU A 45 12.34 2.97 11.59
C LEU A 45 13.63 3.74 11.77
N VAL A 46 14.06 4.42 10.73
CA VAL A 46 15.28 5.23 10.77
C VAL A 46 15.11 6.45 11.64
N VAL A 47 13.96 7.10 11.52
CA VAL A 47 13.67 8.32 12.29
C VAL A 47 13.52 8.04 13.77
N CYS A 48 12.99 6.91 14.12
CA CYS A 48 12.78 6.53 15.50
C CYS A 48 14.09 6.26 16.25
N SER A 49 15.12 5.99 15.51
CA SER A 49 16.43 5.75 16.12
C SER A 49 17.17 7.06 16.36
#